data_91802df794cf37d8146b45a49bd9ddb0
#
_entry.id   91802df794cf37d8146b45a49bd9ddb0
#
_cell.length_a   1.000
_cell.length_b   1.000
_cell.length_c   1.000
_cell.angle_alpha   90.00
_cell.angle_beta   90.00
_cell.angle_gamma   90.00
#
_symmetry.space_group_name_H-M   'P 1'
#
loop_
_entity.id
_entity.type
_entity.pdbx_description
1 polymer ?
#
loop_
_entity_poly.entity_id
_entity_poly.type
_entity_poly.pdbx_seq_one_letter_code
_entity_poly.pdbx_strand_id
1 'polypeptide(L)'
;MRKVTVAATQMSCSWDREENLKKAESLVRQAAEKGANIILLQELFETPYFPQIQSFDYMNMCTTPEENPAVQRFCEVAKELSVVLPISFY
;
A
#
# COMPACT_ATOMS: atom_id res chain seq x y z
N MET A 1 -1.19 -25.99 15.98
CA MET A 1 -0.51 -24.70 15.75
C MET A 1 -0.84 -24.17 14.36
N ARG A 2 -1.31 -22.93 14.27
CA ARG A 2 -1.63 -22.33 12.99
C ARG A 2 -0.38 -21.68 12.39
N LYS A 3 -0.11 -21.96 11.13
CA LYS A 3 0.99 -21.37 10.40
C LYS A 3 0.48 -20.15 9.62
N VAL A 4 1.16 -19.01 9.79
CA VAL A 4 0.84 -17.76 9.07
C VAL A 4 2.07 -17.32 8.29
N THR A 5 1.89 -17.07 7.01
CA THR A 5 2.96 -16.57 6.13
C THR A 5 2.82 -15.07 5.97
N VAL A 6 3.89 -14.34 6.24
CA VAL A 6 3.91 -12.88 6.11
C VAL A 6 4.85 -12.47 4.99
N ALA A 7 4.54 -11.35 4.35
CA ALA A 7 5.37 -10.78 3.30
C ALA A 7 5.44 -9.28 3.48
N ALA A 8 6.54 -8.68 3.02
CA ALA A 8 6.70 -7.23 2.96
C ALA A 8 7.09 -6.86 1.53
N THR A 9 6.52 -5.79 1.02
CA THR A 9 6.84 -5.31 -0.33
C THR A 9 7.77 -4.11 -0.26
N GLN A 10 8.55 -3.94 -1.31
CA GLN A 10 9.45 -2.80 -1.46
C GLN A 10 9.48 -2.40 -2.93
N MET A 11 9.34 -1.10 -3.19
CA MET A 11 9.34 -0.60 -4.56
C MET A 11 9.78 0.86 -4.58
N SER A 12 10.21 1.33 -5.74
CA SER A 12 10.42 2.75 -5.97
C SER A 12 9.09 3.42 -6.30
N CYS A 13 8.90 4.65 -5.86
CA CYS A 13 7.69 5.43 -6.10
C CYS A 13 8.00 6.67 -6.93
N SER A 14 7.09 7.00 -7.84
CA SER A 14 7.12 8.25 -8.62
C SER A 14 6.03 9.18 -8.08
N TRP A 15 5.91 10.37 -8.67
CA TRP A 15 4.81 11.28 -8.34
C TRP A 15 3.51 10.93 -9.08
N ASP A 16 3.53 9.92 -9.94
CA ASP A 16 2.31 9.37 -10.54
C ASP A 16 1.69 8.37 -9.58
N ARG A 17 0.68 8.84 -8.86
CA ARG A 17 0.01 8.05 -7.82
C ARG A 17 -0.61 6.76 -8.37
N GLU A 18 -1.24 6.83 -9.53
CA GLU A 18 -1.88 5.67 -10.15
C GLU A 18 -0.84 4.60 -10.52
N GLU A 19 0.32 5.01 -11.02
CA GLU A 19 1.40 4.09 -11.32
C GLU A 19 1.88 3.38 -10.07
N ASN A 20 2.02 4.12 -8.95
CA ASN A 20 2.43 3.54 -7.68
C ASN A 20 1.40 2.54 -7.16
N LEU A 21 0.12 2.85 -7.29
CA LEU A 21 -0.95 1.94 -6.87
C LEU A 21 -0.96 0.66 -7.69
N LYS A 22 -0.77 0.74 -8.98
CA LYS A 22 -0.68 -0.44 -9.85
C LYS A 22 0.51 -1.32 -9.51
N LYS A 23 1.65 -0.69 -9.24
CA LYS A 23 2.88 -1.39 -8.88
C LYS A 23 2.71 -2.11 -7.53
N ALA A 24 2.14 -1.41 -6.55
CA ALA A 24 1.88 -1.99 -5.23
C ALA A 24 0.91 -3.16 -5.33
N GLU A 25 -0.15 -3.02 -6.10
CA GLU A 25 -1.12 -4.10 -6.28
C GLU A 25 -0.48 -5.33 -6.92
N SER A 26 0.38 -5.14 -7.92
CA SER A 26 1.09 -6.24 -8.57
C SER A 26 1.94 -7.02 -7.56
N LEU A 27 2.66 -6.31 -6.68
CA LEU A 27 3.47 -6.95 -5.65
C LEU A 27 2.62 -7.71 -4.64
N VAL A 28 1.47 -7.14 -4.24
CA VAL A 28 0.54 -7.80 -3.32
C VAL A 28 0.02 -9.10 -3.94
N ARG A 29 -0.37 -9.07 -5.21
CA ARG A 29 -0.88 -10.27 -5.90
C ARG A 29 0.20 -11.33 -6.02
N GLN A 30 1.44 -10.95 -6.29
CA GLN A 30 2.56 -11.89 -6.34
C GLN A 30 2.80 -12.55 -4.98
N ALA A 31 2.75 -11.77 -3.90
CA ALA A 31 2.93 -12.29 -2.55
C ALA A 31 1.80 -13.25 -2.17
N ALA A 32 0.55 -12.91 -2.50
CA ALA A 32 -0.60 -13.78 -2.23
C ALA A 32 -0.48 -15.10 -3.00
N GLU A 33 -0.01 -15.05 -4.24
CA GLU A 33 0.23 -16.24 -5.06
C GLU A 33 1.24 -17.19 -4.42
N LYS A 34 2.21 -16.63 -3.71
CA LYS A 34 3.24 -17.40 -2.98
C LYS A 34 2.76 -17.86 -1.60
N GLY A 35 1.49 -17.63 -1.27
CA GLY A 35 0.87 -18.12 -0.05
C GLY A 35 0.91 -17.16 1.13
N ALA A 36 1.23 -15.89 0.94
CA ALA A 36 1.22 -14.92 2.03
C ALA A 36 -0.20 -14.67 2.53
N ASN A 37 -0.36 -14.59 3.85
CA ASN A 37 -1.62 -14.30 4.51
C ASN A 37 -1.71 -12.85 4.96
N ILE A 38 -0.58 -12.28 5.36
CA ILE A 38 -0.45 -10.89 5.77
C ILE A 38 0.64 -10.27 4.92
N ILE A 39 0.33 -9.18 4.22
CA ILE A 39 1.25 -8.53 3.30
C ILE A 39 1.38 -7.07 3.69
N LEU A 40 2.57 -6.66 4.13
CA LEU A 40 2.84 -5.30 4.55
C LEU A 40 3.38 -4.49 3.37
N LEU A 41 2.70 -3.39 3.06
CA LEU A 41 3.16 -2.42 2.07
C LEU A 41 4.08 -1.41 2.75
N GLN A 42 5.00 -0.82 1.99
CA GLN A 42 5.88 0.19 2.54
C GLN A 42 5.10 1.43 2.97
N GLU A 43 5.66 2.19 3.90
CA GLU A 43 5.00 3.38 4.44
C GLU A 43 4.76 4.43 3.37
N LEU A 44 3.53 4.97 3.32
CA LEU A 44 3.14 6.06 2.40
C LEU A 44 3.51 5.77 0.95
N PHE A 45 3.22 4.57 0.48
CA PHE A 45 3.64 4.05 -0.82
C PHE A 45 2.99 4.73 -2.03
N GLU A 46 1.98 5.56 -1.83
CA GLU A 46 1.28 6.23 -2.93
C GLU A 46 2.14 7.28 -3.63
N THR A 47 3.15 7.80 -2.94
CA THR A 47 4.03 8.87 -3.42
C THR A 47 5.45 8.56 -2.97
N PRO A 48 6.46 9.30 -3.48
CA PRO A 48 7.77 9.26 -2.85
C PRO A 48 7.65 9.63 -1.37
N TYR A 49 8.55 9.14 -0.53
CA TYR A 49 8.49 9.34 0.92
C TYR A 49 8.80 10.81 1.24
N PHE A 50 7.79 11.68 1.11
CA PHE A 50 7.95 13.11 1.28
C PHE A 50 8.26 13.57 2.71
N PRO A 51 7.91 12.83 3.79
CA PRO A 51 8.23 13.32 5.15
C PRO A 51 9.71 13.60 5.39
N GLN A 52 10.60 12.94 4.65
CA GLN A 52 12.04 13.22 4.75
C GLN A 52 12.42 14.63 4.32
N ILE A 53 11.58 15.32 3.55
CA ILE A 53 11.84 16.67 3.04
C ILE A 53 11.42 17.75 4.05
N GLN A 54 10.49 17.42 4.96
CA GLN A 54 10.00 18.32 6.01
C GLN A 54 9.47 19.65 5.47
N SER A 55 8.57 19.59 4.49
CA SER A 55 7.94 20.77 3.89
C SER A 55 6.44 20.82 4.20
N PHE A 56 5.92 22.00 4.51
CA PHE A 56 4.48 22.19 4.70
C PHE A 56 3.69 22.11 3.39
N ASP A 57 4.36 22.16 2.25
CA ASP A 57 3.71 22.10 0.93
C ASP A 57 2.93 20.80 0.72
N TYR A 58 3.29 19.74 1.47
CA TYR A 58 2.64 18.44 1.32
C TYR A 58 1.39 18.27 2.19
N MET A 59 1.06 19.22 3.04
CA MET A 59 -0.11 19.11 3.93
C MET A 59 -1.43 19.04 3.15
N ASN A 60 -1.48 19.65 1.99
CA ASN A 60 -2.69 19.62 1.14
C ASN A 60 -2.91 18.26 0.45
N MET A 61 -1.98 17.34 0.59
CA MET A 61 -2.11 15.98 0.04
C MET A 61 -2.83 15.03 0.98
N CYS A 62 -3.08 15.43 2.24
CA CYS A 62 -3.70 14.54 3.21
C CYS A 62 -5.16 14.23 2.85
N THR A 63 -5.60 13.03 3.19
CA THR A 63 -6.93 12.53 2.84
C THR A 63 -7.54 11.82 4.05
N THR A 64 -8.87 11.68 4.03
CA THR A 64 -9.54 10.77 4.96
C THR A 64 -9.51 9.35 4.39
N PRO A 65 -9.73 8.31 5.22
CA PRO A 65 -9.79 6.94 4.69
C PRO A 65 -10.84 6.77 3.60
N GLU A 66 -11.98 7.45 3.73
CA GLU A 66 -13.07 7.36 2.76
C GLU A 66 -12.73 8.00 1.42
N GLU A 67 -11.87 9.02 1.43
CA GLU A 67 -11.47 9.75 0.22
C GLU A 67 -10.23 9.17 -0.44
N ASN A 68 -9.44 8.39 0.30
CA ASN A 68 -8.15 7.94 -0.18
C ASN A 68 -8.29 6.79 -1.19
N PRO A 69 -7.82 6.96 -2.44
CA PRO A 69 -7.97 5.92 -3.46
C PRO A 69 -7.20 4.65 -3.13
N ALA A 70 -6.09 4.73 -2.40
CA ALA A 70 -5.34 3.54 -2.02
C ALA A 70 -6.13 2.70 -1.02
N VAL A 71 -6.74 3.34 -0.02
CA VAL A 71 -7.56 2.62 0.97
C VAL A 71 -8.70 1.90 0.26
N GLN A 72 -9.43 2.59 -0.62
CA GLN A 72 -10.54 2.00 -1.36
C GLN A 72 -10.09 0.81 -2.21
N ARG A 73 -9.03 0.99 -2.97
CA ARG A 73 -8.52 -0.03 -3.87
C ARG A 73 -8.05 -1.27 -3.11
N PHE A 74 -7.27 -1.09 -2.04
CA PHE A 74 -6.69 -2.21 -1.32
C PHE A 74 -7.68 -2.90 -0.37
N CYS A 75 -8.76 -2.25 0.02
CA CYS A 75 -9.88 -2.95 0.66
C CYS A 75 -10.44 -4.02 -0.27
N GLU A 76 -10.65 -3.69 -1.53
CA GLU A 76 -11.16 -4.64 -2.51
C GLU A 76 -10.16 -5.75 -2.81
N VAL A 77 -8.88 -5.41 -2.93
CA VAL A 77 -7.82 -6.39 -3.18
C VAL A 77 -7.71 -7.37 -1.99
N ALA A 78 -7.73 -6.85 -0.76
CA ALA A 78 -7.66 -7.68 0.43
C ALA A 78 -8.83 -8.68 0.48
N LYS A 79 -10.02 -8.22 0.15
CA LYS A 79 -11.21 -9.05 0.11
C LYS A 79 -11.10 -10.12 -0.97
N GLU A 80 -10.70 -9.73 -2.16
CA GLU A 80 -10.55 -10.65 -3.30
C GLU A 80 -9.54 -11.76 -3.01
N LEU A 81 -8.41 -11.42 -2.40
CA LEU A 81 -7.32 -12.35 -2.16
C LEU A 81 -7.40 -13.03 -0.78
N SER A 82 -8.33 -12.62 0.05
CA SER A 82 -8.50 -13.11 1.43
C SER A 82 -7.21 -12.95 2.25
N VAL A 83 -6.60 -11.76 2.17
CA VAL A 83 -5.36 -11.44 2.90
C VAL A 83 -5.56 -10.21 3.76
N VAL A 84 -4.65 -10.02 4.72
CA VAL A 84 -4.60 -8.83 5.57
C VAL A 84 -3.55 -7.88 5.01
N LEU A 85 -3.94 -6.62 4.77
CA LEU A 85 -3.06 -5.60 4.21
C LEU A 85 -3.00 -4.39 5.16
N PRO A 86 -2.01 -4.31 6.06
CA PRO A 86 -1.78 -3.09 6.81
C PRO A 86 -1.32 -1.99 5.85
N ILE A 87 -2.02 -0.85 5.87
CA ILE A 87 -1.78 0.25 4.92
C ILE A 87 -1.58 1.54 5.69
N SER A 88 -0.50 2.27 5.36
CA SER A 88 -0.33 3.65 5.81
C SER A 88 -0.64 4.59 4.65
N PHE A 89 -1.29 5.71 4.96
CA PHE A 89 -1.68 6.70 3.96
C PHE A 89 -1.62 8.11 4.57
N TYR A 90 -1.69 9.11 3.71
CA TYR A 90 -1.64 10.50 4.14
C TYR A 90 -2.90 11.25 3.78
#